data_2ef39a10441678671a3a8ccde1f11ab1
#
_entry.id   2ef39a10441678671a3a8ccde1f11ab1
#
_cell.length_a   1.000
_cell.length_b   1.000
_cell.length_c   1.000
_cell.angle_alpha   90.00
_cell.angle_beta   90.00
_cell.angle_gamma   90.00
#
_symmetry.space_group_name_H-M   'P 1'
#
loop_
_entity.id
_entity.type
_entity.pdbx_description
1 polymer ?
#
loop_
_entity_poly.entity_id
_entity_poly.type
_entity_poly.pdbx_seq_one_letter_code
_entity_poly.pdbx_strand_id
1 'polypeptide(L)'
;MFQALLLTQNDKQTVATLAPLDEARLPAGDVTVRVEYSTLNFKDALAITGRGAIVRQWPMVPGIDLAGRVEQSNDATWKPGDRVVVNGWGMGETHWG
;
A
#
# COMPACT_ATOMS: atom_id res chain seq x y z
N MET A 1 -8.62 2.25 12.62
CA MET A 1 -8.62 1.03 11.77
C MET A 1 -9.03 1.39 10.35
N PHE A 2 -8.50 0.71 9.39
CA PHE A 2 -8.83 0.91 7.98
C PHE A 2 -9.00 -0.43 7.30
N GLN A 3 -9.72 -0.46 6.18
CA GLN A 3 -9.92 -1.66 5.37
C GLN A 3 -8.83 -1.72 4.30
N ALA A 4 -8.27 -2.89 4.11
CA ALA A 4 -7.26 -3.11 3.09
C ALA A 4 -7.31 -4.54 2.56
N LEU A 5 -6.84 -4.70 1.33
CA LEU A 5 -6.56 -6.00 0.77
C LEU A 5 -5.14 -6.36 1.20
N LEU A 6 -5.02 -7.38 2.05
CA LEU A 6 -3.72 -7.80 2.57
C LEU A 6 -3.26 -9.05 1.84
N LEU A 7 -2.04 -8.99 1.32
CA LEU A 7 -1.39 -10.14 0.69
C LEU A 7 -0.43 -10.78 1.68
N THR A 8 -0.60 -12.07 1.86
CA THR A 8 0.31 -12.89 2.64
C THR A 8 0.82 -14.03 1.79
N GLN A 9 1.94 -14.59 2.18
CA GLN A 9 2.52 -15.74 1.50
C GLN A 9 2.42 -16.95 2.40
N ASN A 10 1.81 -18.02 1.89
CA ASN A 10 1.69 -19.27 2.58
C ASN A 10 2.23 -20.37 1.66
N ASP A 11 3.35 -20.96 2.04
CA ASP A 11 3.98 -22.07 1.29
C ASP A 11 4.18 -21.72 -0.20
N LYS A 12 4.75 -20.52 -0.45
CA LYS A 12 5.01 -19.94 -1.78
C LYS A 12 3.75 -19.53 -2.56
N GLN A 13 2.57 -19.65 -1.93
CA GLN A 13 1.34 -19.19 -2.54
C GLN A 13 0.92 -17.85 -1.97
N THR A 14 0.43 -16.97 -2.82
CA THR A 14 -0.11 -15.67 -2.40
C THR A 14 -1.55 -15.84 -1.96
N VAL A 15 -1.86 -15.33 -0.78
CA VAL A 15 -3.23 -15.29 -0.25
C VAL A 15 -3.65 -13.85 -0.11
N ALA A 16 -4.76 -13.48 -0.75
CA ALA A 16 -5.33 -12.14 -0.68
C ALA A 16 -6.55 -12.14 0.24
N THR A 17 -6.55 -11.28 1.25
CA THR A 17 -7.63 -11.20 2.22
C THR A 17 -8.04 -9.74 2.42
N LEU A 18 -9.32 -9.44 2.25
CA LEU A 18 -9.85 -8.13 2.63
C LEU A 18 -10.05 -8.11 4.15
N ALA A 19 -9.35 -7.22 4.83
CA ALA A 19 -9.32 -7.23 6.28
C ALA A 19 -9.26 -5.83 6.86
N PRO A 20 -9.84 -5.62 8.06
CA PRO A 20 -9.58 -4.42 8.83
C PRO A 20 -8.18 -4.50 9.44
N LEU A 21 -7.41 -3.43 9.29
CA LEU A 21 -6.05 -3.35 9.81
C LEU A 21 -5.91 -2.19 10.78
N ASP A 22 -5.09 -2.39 11.80
CA ASP A 22 -4.71 -1.34 12.72
C ASP A 22 -3.62 -0.48 12.10
N GLU A 23 -3.70 0.83 12.29
CA GLU A 23 -2.72 1.78 11.79
C GLU A 23 -1.32 1.53 12.33
N ALA A 24 -1.20 0.88 13.49
CA ALA A 24 0.08 0.47 14.06
C ALA A 24 0.83 -0.54 13.18
N ARG A 25 0.12 -1.20 12.25
CA ARG A 25 0.73 -2.16 11.33
C ARG A 25 1.34 -1.52 10.09
N LEU A 26 1.11 -0.23 9.88
CA LEU A 26 1.70 0.46 8.73
C LEU A 26 3.22 0.37 8.78
N PRO A 27 3.88 0.15 7.63
CA PRO A 27 5.33 0.17 7.57
C PRO A 27 5.88 1.53 8.01
N ALA A 28 7.12 1.55 8.45
CA ALA A 28 7.79 2.79 8.82
C ALA A 28 7.84 3.76 7.63
N GLY A 29 7.56 5.03 7.90
CA GLY A 29 7.59 6.08 6.89
C GLY A 29 7.39 7.43 7.54
N ASP A 30 7.71 8.49 6.81
CA ASP A 30 7.64 9.86 7.33
C ASP A 30 6.28 10.50 7.14
N VAL A 31 5.49 10.01 6.19
CA VAL A 31 4.21 10.59 5.82
C VAL A 31 3.14 9.51 5.80
N THR A 32 2.05 9.77 6.51
CA THR A 32 0.86 8.93 6.48
C THR A 32 -0.19 9.60 5.61
N VAL A 33 -0.69 8.89 4.62
CA VAL A 33 -1.66 9.40 3.65
C VAL A 33 -3.00 8.68 3.85
N ARG A 34 -4.07 9.47 3.92
CA ARG A 34 -5.44 8.93 3.83
C ARG A 34 -5.76 8.78 2.35
N VAL A 35 -5.78 7.56 1.87
CA VAL A 35 -6.03 7.25 0.46
C VAL A 35 -7.50 7.52 0.13
N GLU A 36 -7.74 8.33 -0.89
CA GLU A 36 -9.08 8.62 -1.40
C GLU A 36 -9.36 7.87 -2.70
N TYR A 37 -8.33 7.69 -3.52
CA TYR A 37 -8.42 6.99 -4.81
C TYR A 37 -7.20 6.13 -5.04
N SER A 38 -7.42 5.01 -5.67
CA SER A 38 -6.35 4.13 -6.12
C SER A 38 -6.72 3.60 -7.50
N THR A 39 -5.78 2.89 -8.11
CA THR A 39 -5.99 2.29 -9.43
C THR A 39 -5.73 0.80 -9.38
N LEU A 40 -6.23 0.09 -10.37
CA LEU A 40 -5.91 -1.32 -10.55
C LEU A 40 -5.16 -1.46 -11.88
N ASN A 41 -3.88 -1.79 -11.77
CA ASN A 41 -3.00 -1.96 -12.91
C ASN A 41 -2.68 -3.43 -13.12
N PHE A 42 -2.13 -3.76 -14.29
CA PHE A 42 -1.72 -5.13 -14.59
C PHE A 42 -0.72 -5.66 -13.54
N LYS A 43 0.19 -4.80 -13.09
CA LYS A 43 1.15 -5.15 -12.05
C LYS A 43 0.48 -5.54 -10.74
N ASP A 44 -0.57 -4.82 -10.35
CA ASP A 44 -1.35 -5.14 -9.16
C ASP A 44 -2.03 -6.50 -9.30
N ALA A 45 -2.56 -6.80 -10.48
CA ALA A 45 -3.17 -8.10 -10.73
C ALA A 45 -2.15 -9.23 -10.62
N LEU A 46 -0.92 -9.02 -11.08
CA LEU A 46 0.16 -10.00 -10.91
C LEU A 46 0.49 -10.21 -9.42
N ALA A 47 0.52 -9.14 -8.66
CA ALA A 47 0.78 -9.22 -7.21
C ALA A 47 -0.33 -9.97 -6.49
N ILE A 48 -1.59 -9.61 -6.72
CA ILE A 48 -2.75 -10.18 -6.03
C ILE A 48 -2.92 -11.66 -6.34
N THR A 49 -2.68 -12.05 -7.58
CA THR A 49 -2.84 -13.46 -8.00
C THR A 49 -1.59 -14.31 -7.76
N GLY A 50 -0.48 -13.68 -7.45
CA GLY A 50 0.80 -14.38 -7.29
C GLY A 50 1.41 -14.85 -8.60
N ARG A 51 0.92 -14.35 -9.74
CA ARG A 51 1.41 -14.76 -11.07
C ARG A 51 2.69 -14.07 -11.49
N GLY A 52 3.10 -13.05 -10.76
CA GLY A 52 4.36 -12.36 -10.99
C GLY A 52 5.07 -12.06 -9.68
N ALA A 53 6.39 -11.98 -9.70
CA ALA A 53 7.21 -11.71 -8.52
C ALA A 53 7.26 -10.21 -8.24
N ILE A 54 6.10 -9.61 -7.93
CA ILE A 54 5.97 -8.18 -7.68
C ILE A 54 6.26 -7.85 -6.21
N VAL A 55 5.66 -8.61 -5.30
CA VAL A 55 5.77 -8.35 -3.86
C VAL A 55 7.15 -8.78 -3.37
N ARG A 56 7.84 -7.87 -2.72
CA ARG A 56 9.20 -8.09 -2.22
C ARG A 56 9.27 -8.24 -0.71
N GLN A 57 8.22 -7.82 -0.01
CA GLN A 57 8.12 -7.94 1.44
C GLN A 57 6.71 -8.36 1.80
N TRP A 58 6.59 -9.25 2.78
CA TRP A 58 5.30 -9.77 3.24
C TRP A 58 5.09 -9.41 4.71
N PRO A 59 3.89 -9.12 5.19
CA PRO A 59 2.67 -8.98 4.39
C PRO A 59 2.69 -7.70 3.57
N MET A 60 1.84 -7.59 2.55
CA MET A 60 1.82 -6.46 1.62
C MET A 60 0.39 -6.02 1.34
N VAL A 61 0.17 -4.72 1.25
CA VAL A 61 -1.04 -4.14 0.67
C VAL A 61 -0.69 -3.74 -0.76
N PRO A 62 -1.33 -4.34 -1.78
CA PRO A 62 -1.00 -4.04 -3.17
C PRO A 62 -1.48 -2.66 -3.59
N GLY A 63 -0.99 -2.18 -4.71
CA GLY A 63 -1.35 -0.89 -5.28
C GLY A 63 -0.10 -0.06 -5.52
N ILE A 64 0.13 0.30 -6.78
CA ILE A 64 1.32 1.08 -7.15
C ILE A 64 1.04 2.57 -7.22
N ASP A 65 -0.23 2.96 -7.31
CA ASP A 65 -0.64 4.36 -7.44
C ASP A 65 -1.74 4.68 -6.44
N LEU A 66 -1.68 5.90 -5.91
CA LEU A 66 -2.74 6.41 -5.06
C LEU A 66 -2.84 7.92 -5.15
N ALA A 67 -4.00 8.45 -4.77
CA ALA A 67 -4.21 9.86 -4.53
C ALA A 67 -4.94 10.00 -3.20
N GLY A 68 -4.55 11.00 -2.43
CA GLY A 68 -5.17 11.21 -1.12
C GLY A 68 -4.69 12.48 -0.46
N ARG A 69 -4.87 12.53 0.85
CA ARG A 69 -4.45 13.67 1.66
C ARG A 69 -3.52 13.21 2.77
N VAL A 70 -2.54 14.04 3.05
CA VAL A 70 -1.62 13.80 4.17
C VAL A 70 -2.41 13.88 5.47
N GLU A 71 -2.31 12.85 6.29
CA GLU A 71 -2.94 12.78 7.61
C GLU A 71 -1.96 13.17 8.71
N GLN A 72 -0.72 12.64 8.61
CA GLN A 72 0.37 12.94 9.53
C GLN A 72 1.67 13.03 8.73
N SER A 73 2.58 13.89 9.16
CA SER A 73 3.87 14.04 8.49
C SER A 73 4.96 14.44 9.47
N ASN A 74 6.09 13.76 9.36
CA ASN A 74 7.34 14.14 10.02
C ASN A 74 8.31 14.81 9.03
N ASP A 75 7.87 15.01 7.78
CA ASP A 75 8.66 15.65 6.74
C ASP A 75 8.17 17.10 6.58
N ALA A 76 9.12 18.05 6.65
CA ALA A 76 8.78 19.46 6.58
C ALA A 76 8.17 19.89 5.24
N THR A 77 8.41 19.12 4.17
CA THR A 77 7.87 19.38 2.84
C THR A 77 6.36 19.16 2.77
N TRP A 78 5.85 18.21 3.58
CA TRP A 78 4.45 17.78 3.51
C TRP A 78 3.75 18.09 4.82
N LYS A 79 2.54 18.62 4.73
CA LYS A 79 1.73 19.02 5.89
C LYS A 79 0.40 18.31 5.88
N PRO A 80 -0.19 18.03 7.06
CA PRO A 80 -1.55 17.49 7.13
C PRO A 80 -2.52 18.33 6.31
N GLY A 81 -3.35 17.64 5.52
CA GLY A 81 -4.30 18.27 4.60
C GLY A 81 -3.80 18.46 3.19
N ASP A 82 -2.51 18.33 2.93
CA ASP A 82 -1.95 18.43 1.58
C ASP A 82 -2.51 17.32 0.70
N ARG A 83 -2.84 17.66 -0.54
CA ARG A 83 -3.24 16.70 -1.56
C ARG A 83 -2.01 16.11 -2.20
N VAL A 84 -1.98 14.79 -2.32
CA VAL A 84 -0.81 14.08 -2.86
C VAL A 84 -1.22 13.01 -3.86
N VAL A 85 -0.32 12.74 -4.78
CA VAL A 85 -0.41 11.62 -5.72
C VAL A 85 0.91 10.87 -5.65
N VAL A 86 0.83 9.55 -5.59
CA VAL A 86 2.02 8.69 -5.61
C VAL A 86 1.90 7.76 -6.81
N ASN A 87 2.94 7.71 -7.62
CA ASN A 87 3.02 6.85 -8.80
C ASN A 87 4.25 5.95 -8.67
N GLY A 88 4.03 4.67 -8.37
CA GLY A 88 5.14 3.72 -8.24
C GLY A 88 5.92 3.91 -6.95
N TRP A 89 7.23 4.16 -7.04
CA TRP A 89 8.12 4.38 -5.90
C TRP A 89 8.17 3.20 -4.92
N GLY A 90 8.00 1.97 -5.42
CA GLY A 90 7.99 0.77 -4.58
C GLY A 90 6.68 0.48 -3.89
N MET A 91 5.63 1.27 -4.15
CA MET A 91 4.29 1.02 -3.61
C MET A 91 3.77 -0.31 -4.12
N GLY A 92 3.25 -1.14 -3.21
CA GLY A 92 2.77 -2.48 -3.53
C GLY A 92 3.88 -3.51 -3.74
N GLU A 93 5.15 -3.12 -3.62
CA GLU A 93 6.30 -4.01 -3.76
C GLU A 93 7.09 -4.12 -2.45
N THR A 94 7.61 -2.99 -1.96
CA THR A 94 8.37 -2.89 -0.71
C THR A 94 7.64 -2.07 0.34
N HIS A 95 6.75 -1.19 -0.07
CA HIS A 95 5.89 -0.37 0.79
C HIS A 95 4.43 -0.67 0.49
N TRP A 96 3.59 -0.53 1.49
CA TRP A 96 2.16 -0.74 1.33
C TRP A 96 1.55 0.33 0.41
N GLY A 97 0.74 -0.17 -0.54
CA GLY A 97 0.02 0.67 -1.49
C GLY A 97 -1.21 1.35 -0.93
#